data_409e6cf9d3e3a074c07971624adceac6
#
_entry.id   409e6cf9d3e3a074c07971624adceac6
#
_cell.length_a   1.000
_cell.length_b   1.000
_cell.length_c   1.000
_cell.angle_alpha   90.00
_cell.angle_beta   90.00
_cell.angle_gamma   90.00
#
_symmetry.space_group_name_H-M   'P 1'
#
loop_
_entity.id
_entity.type
_entity.pdbx_description
1 polymer ?
#
loop_
_entity_poly.entity_id
_entity_poly.type
_entity_poly.pdbx_seq_one_letter_code
_entity_poly.pdbx_strand_id
1 'polypeptide(L)'
;MTDVYIAILPNEEPCGALSVNERQNEIASVSNERVRREKFYVWKLLEIAIEKSLGFSASNMEFYKDKNGKWHSPTCKFSLSHSAGALAVAVSDGNVGVDIERIKIKYPERASEYILTPKELCEYRLLREDERVEHLVFKWCQKEASFKLFGGEAYKPSSIELDGIFLDSRKLELANERYVLAVATDKKEDIRLFEEKI
;
A
#
# COMPACT_ATOMS: atom_id res chain seq x y z
N MET A 1 9.08 -3.81 14.85
CA MET A 1 7.71 -3.27 15.05
C MET A 1 7.33 -2.46 13.82
N THR A 2 6.07 -2.53 13.37
CA THR A 2 5.60 -1.82 12.18
C THR A 2 4.44 -0.88 12.54
N ASP A 3 4.58 0.39 12.18
CA ASP A 3 3.53 1.40 12.29
C ASP A 3 2.90 1.62 10.92
N VAL A 4 1.59 1.53 10.85
CA VAL A 4 0.82 1.74 9.63
C VAL A 4 -0.09 2.95 9.82
N TYR A 5 0.00 3.88 8.89
CA TYR A 5 -0.80 5.10 8.86
C TYR A 5 -1.71 5.08 7.64
N ILE A 6 -2.98 5.36 7.86
CA ILE A 6 -3.98 5.47 6.80
C ILE A 6 -4.62 6.85 6.82
N ALA A 7 -5.01 7.33 5.66
CA ALA A 7 -5.73 8.60 5.51
C ALA A 7 -6.66 8.57 4.30
N ILE A 8 -7.61 9.48 4.30
CA ILE A 8 -8.39 9.80 3.10
C ILE A 8 -7.68 10.91 2.33
N LEU A 9 -7.60 10.76 1.02
CA LEU A 9 -7.05 11.75 0.10
C LEU A 9 -7.82 13.06 0.21
N PRO A 10 -7.17 14.17 0.59
CA PRO A 10 -7.82 15.49 0.62
C PRO A 10 -8.36 15.89 -0.74
N ASN A 11 -9.44 16.67 -0.74
CA ASN A 11 -10.01 17.24 -1.97
C ASN A 11 -9.22 18.46 -2.49
N GLU A 12 -8.42 19.06 -1.61
CA GLU A 12 -7.62 20.23 -1.90
C GLU A 12 -6.48 19.91 -2.87
N GLU A 13 -6.07 20.92 -3.64
CA GLU A 13 -4.86 20.83 -4.44
C GLU A 13 -3.61 20.69 -3.56
N PRO A 14 -2.61 19.96 -4.01
CA PRO A 14 -1.35 19.84 -3.30
C PRO A 14 -0.74 21.20 -2.98
N CYS A 15 -0.54 21.48 -1.71
CA CYS A 15 0.08 22.72 -1.25
C CYS A 15 1.27 22.44 -0.32
N GLY A 16 2.26 23.37 -0.33
CA GLY A 16 3.48 23.25 0.43
C GLY A 16 4.56 22.41 -0.26
N ALA A 17 5.70 22.28 0.42
CA ALA A 17 6.86 21.54 -0.07
C ALA A 17 6.91 20.13 0.55
N LEU A 18 7.46 19.19 -0.20
CA LEU A 18 7.91 17.89 0.31
C LEU A 18 9.35 18.02 0.82
N SER A 19 9.70 17.19 1.80
CA SER A 19 11.07 17.13 2.33
C SER A 19 12.11 16.68 1.28
N VAL A 20 11.69 16.01 0.21
CA VAL A 20 12.55 15.49 -0.86
C VAL A 20 12.25 16.21 -2.18
N ASN A 21 13.11 17.15 -2.57
CA ASN A 21 12.95 17.95 -3.79
C ASN A 21 12.84 17.11 -5.07
N GLU A 22 13.63 16.03 -5.19
CA GLU A 22 13.58 15.13 -6.35
C GLU A 22 12.21 14.49 -6.46
N ARG A 23 11.62 14.03 -5.34
CA ARG A 23 10.28 13.47 -5.30
C ARG A 23 9.22 14.51 -5.67
N GLN A 24 9.34 15.72 -5.18
CA GLN A 24 8.43 16.81 -5.53
C GLN A 24 8.45 17.10 -7.03
N ASN A 25 9.63 17.19 -7.64
CA ASN A 25 9.79 17.42 -9.08
C ASN A 25 9.21 16.26 -9.91
N GLU A 26 9.44 15.03 -9.50
CA GLU A 26 8.83 13.85 -10.12
C GLU A 26 7.29 13.92 -10.09
N ILE A 27 6.71 14.26 -8.95
CA ILE A 27 5.27 14.40 -8.79
C ILE A 27 4.73 15.53 -9.65
N ALA A 28 5.40 16.68 -9.70
CA ALA A 28 5.02 17.83 -10.49
C ALA A 28 4.98 17.52 -12.00
N SER A 29 5.80 16.58 -12.48
CA SER A 29 5.82 16.13 -13.88
C SER A 29 4.66 15.23 -14.29
N VAL A 30 3.86 14.75 -13.33
CA VAL A 30 2.71 13.87 -13.59
C VAL A 30 1.56 14.69 -14.17
N SER A 31 1.18 14.41 -15.40
CA SER A 31 0.11 15.13 -16.13
C SER A 31 -1.29 14.88 -15.57
N ASN A 32 -1.55 13.66 -15.08
CA ASN A 32 -2.84 13.30 -14.49
C ASN A 32 -2.95 13.90 -13.07
N GLU A 33 -3.84 14.88 -12.91
CA GLU A 33 -4.06 15.61 -11.67
C GLU A 33 -4.37 14.70 -10.48
N ARG A 34 -5.28 13.73 -10.67
CA ARG A 34 -5.64 12.78 -9.62
C ARG A 34 -4.42 11.95 -9.18
N VAL A 35 -3.66 11.42 -10.11
CA VAL A 35 -2.44 10.63 -9.81
C VAL A 35 -1.39 11.51 -9.14
N ARG A 36 -1.26 12.77 -9.57
CA ARG A 36 -0.37 13.75 -8.95
C ARG A 36 -0.74 13.99 -7.49
N ARG A 37 -2.04 14.21 -7.19
CA ARG A 37 -2.55 14.37 -5.82
C ARG A 37 -2.31 13.12 -4.97
N GLU A 38 -2.66 11.94 -5.46
CA GLU A 38 -2.44 10.67 -4.75
C GLU A 38 -0.95 10.48 -4.40
N LYS A 39 -0.04 10.73 -5.35
CA LYS A 39 1.42 10.64 -5.13
C LYS A 39 1.94 11.68 -4.14
N PHE A 40 1.40 12.89 -4.16
CA PHE A 40 1.79 13.95 -3.24
C PHE A 40 1.35 13.62 -1.81
N TYR A 41 0.07 13.33 -1.62
CA TYR A 41 -0.48 13.12 -0.29
C TYR A 41 -0.05 11.81 0.35
N VAL A 42 0.20 10.74 -0.41
CA VAL A 42 0.81 9.53 0.18
C VAL A 42 2.24 9.79 0.65
N TRP A 43 2.97 10.68 -0.01
CA TRP A 43 4.30 11.09 0.48
C TRP A 43 4.21 12.00 1.70
N LYS A 44 3.25 12.92 1.75
CA LYS A 44 2.96 13.70 2.96
C LYS A 44 2.61 12.80 4.15
N LEU A 45 1.80 11.78 3.93
CA LEU A 45 1.50 10.79 4.95
C LEU A 45 2.76 10.03 5.41
N LEU A 46 3.71 9.74 4.50
CA LEU A 46 5.02 9.17 4.87
C LEU A 46 5.81 10.10 5.78
N GLU A 47 5.86 11.39 5.47
CA GLU A 47 6.55 12.38 6.31
C GLU A 47 5.97 12.43 7.73
N ILE A 48 4.65 12.42 7.85
CA ILE A 48 3.94 12.36 9.14
C ILE A 48 4.24 11.04 9.88
N ALA A 49 4.18 9.91 9.15
CA ALA A 49 4.45 8.59 9.69
C ALA A 49 5.88 8.49 10.26
N ILE A 50 6.86 9.00 9.55
CA ILE A 50 8.25 9.05 9.98
C ILE A 50 8.37 9.88 11.28
N GLU A 51 7.82 11.09 11.30
CA GLU A 51 7.90 11.96 12.47
C GLU A 51 7.28 11.32 13.71
N LYS A 52 6.11 10.69 13.56
CA LYS A 52 5.39 10.05 14.67
C LYS A 52 6.04 8.74 15.12
N SER A 53 6.58 7.94 14.20
CA SER A 53 7.18 6.64 14.53
C SER A 53 8.63 6.76 14.99
N LEU A 54 9.39 7.70 14.44
CA LEU A 54 10.84 7.82 14.68
C LEU A 54 11.23 9.05 15.53
N GLY A 55 10.31 9.99 15.73
CA GLY A 55 10.53 11.18 16.57
C GLY A 55 11.38 12.28 15.94
N PHE A 56 11.58 12.24 14.60
CA PHE A 56 12.31 13.29 13.87
C PHE A 56 11.73 13.52 12.48
N SER A 57 11.99 14.68 11.91
CA SER A 57 11.47 15.07 10.59
C SER A 57 12.08 14.27 9.45
N ALA A 58 11.28 13.91 8.46
CA ALA A 58 11.73 13.29 7.22
C ALA A 58 12.77 14.15 6.45
N SER A 59 12.80 15.48 6.68
CA SER A 59 13.83 16.36 6.12
C SER A 59 15.24 16.07 6.61
N ASN A 60 15.38 15.34 7.72
CA ASN A 60 16.65 14.91 8.29
C ASN A 60 17.08 13.52 7.80
N MET A 61 16.35 12.96 6.85
CA MET A 61 16.62 11.62 6.30
C MET A 61 17.17 11.70 4.88
N GLU A 62 17.97 10.69 4.55
CA GLU A 62 18.36 10.42 3.18
C GLU A 62 17.34 9.49 2.51
N PHE A 63 16.99 9.84 1.26
CA PHE A 63 16.14 9.03 0.40
C PHE A 63 16.82 8.82 -0.95
N TYR A 64 16.67 7.61 -1.50
CA TYR A 64 17.22 7.27 -2.80
C TYR A 64 16.29 6.32 -3.56
N LYS A 65 16.46 6.22 -4.87
CA LYS A 65 15.77 5.26 -5.70
C LYS A 65 16.68 4.08 -6.04
N ASP A 66 16.09 2.89 -6.05
CA ASP A 66 16.73 1.73 -6.64
C ASP A 66 16.63 1.74 -8.19
N LYS A 67 17.24 0.73 -8.82
CA LYS A 67 17.22 0.55 -10.29
C LYS A 67 15.80 0.38 -10.87
N ASN A 68 14.82 0.01 -10.06
CA ASN A 68 13.43 -0.17 -10.44
C ASN A 68 12.58 1.09 -10.17
N GLY A 69 13.20 2.17 -9.67
CA GLY A 69 12.52 3.43 -9.34
C GLY A 69 11.77 3.43 -8.00
N LYS A 70 11.92 2.39 -7.17
CA LYS A 70 11.36 2.34 -5.83
C LYS A 70 12.18 3.20 -4.88
N TRP A 71 11.48 4.02 -4.08
CA TRP A 71 12.10 4.84 -3.06
C TRP A 71 12.47 4.04 -1.82
N HIS A 72 13.64 4.35 -1.26
CA HIS A 72 14.22 3.74 -0.06
C HIS A 72 14.84 4.79 0.84
N SER A 73 15.08 4.40 2.11
CA SER A 73 15.91 5.14 3.04
C SER A 73 16.83 4.17 3.80
N PRO A 74 18.06 4.58 4.14
CA PRO A 74 18.92 3.79 5.02
C PRO A 74 18.45 3.80 6.48
N THR A 75 17.64 4.78 6.88
CA THR A 75 17.22 5.01 8.26
C THR A 75 16.08 4.09 8.70
N CYS A 76 15.09 3.84 7.82
CA CYS A 76 13.98 2.95 8.09
C CYS A 76 13.51 2.27 6.80
N LYS A 77 12.75 1.19 6.96
CA LYS A 77 11.99 0.59 5.85
C LYS A 77 10.61 1.22 5.80
N PHE A 78 10.12 1.45 4.60
CA PHE A 78 8.76 1.94 4.40
C PHE A 78 8.12 1.38 3.13
N SER A 79 6.81 1.40 3.11
CA SER A 79 6.01 1.02 1.95
C SER A 79 4.81 1.95 1.82
N LEU A 80 4.40 2.21 0.58
CA LEU A 80 3.34 3.16 0.24
C LEU A 80 2.27 2.46 -0.58
N SER A 81 1.01 2.80 -0.36
CA SER A 81 -0.11 2.41 -1.23
C SER A 81 -1.19 3.48 -1.27
N HIS A 82 -1.95 3.51 -2.35
CA HIS A 82 -3.16 4.32 -2.48
C HIS A 82 -4.15 3.67 -3.43
N SER A 83 -5.42 3.71 -3.10
CA SER A 83 -6.49 3.21 -3.96
C SER A 83 -7.78 3.96 -3.70
N ALA A 84 -8.41 4.43 -4.79
CA ALA A 84 -9.75 5.02 -4.78
C ALA A 84 -10.01 6.08 -3.68
N GLY A 85 -9.01 6.89 -3.37
CA GLY A 85 -9.08 7.95 -2.36
C GLY A 85 -8.62 7.55 -0.97
N ALA A 86 -8.24 6.30 -0.72
CA ALA A 86 -7.54 5.90 0.50
C ALA A 86 -6.02 5.89 0.28
N LEU A 87 -5.28 6.25 1.31
CA LEU A 87 -3.81 6.25 1.37
C LEU A 87 -3.37 5.35 2.51
N ALA A 88 -2.28 4.62 2.30
CA ALA A 88 -1.65 3.80 3.35
C ALA A 88 -0.12 3.90 3.28
N VAL A 89 0.49 4.00 4.44
CA VAL A 89 1.94 4.04 4.63
C VAL A 89 2.32 3.11 5.77
N ALA A 90 3.34 2.29 5.57
CA ALA A 90 3.95 1.53 6.63
C ALA A 90 5.39 2.02 6.87
N VAL A 91 5.78 2.18 8.12
CA VAL A 91 7.16 2.48 8.59
C VAL A 91 7.58 1.36 9.54
N SER A 92 8.75 0.77 9.31
CA SER A 92 9.21 -0.40 10.04
C SER A 92 10.72 -0.44 10.23
N ASP A 93 11.18 -1.16 11.26
CA ASP A 93 12.59 -1.51 11.45
C ASP A 93 13.04 -2.65 10.49
N GLY A 94 12.10 -3.50 10.05
CA GLY A 94 12.29 -4.62 9.14
C GLY A 94 11.69 -4.37 7.76
N ASN A 95 11.88 -5.31 6.83
CA ASN A 95 11.24 -5.20 5.52
C ASN A 95 9.72 -5.24 5.67
N VAL A 96 9.05 -4.38 4.91
CA VAL A 96 7.59 -4.23 4.95
C VAL A 96 7.03 -3.93 3.58
N GLY A 97 5.86 -4.50 3.31
CA GLY A 97 5.01 -4.14 2.19
C GLY A 97 3.61 -3.79 2.70
N VAL A 98 3.03 -2.71 2.21
CA VAL A 98 1.65 -2.32 2.51
C VAL A 98 0.85 -2.15 1.24
N ASP A 99 -0.38 -2.62 1.27
CA ASP A 99 -1.35 -2.34 0.22
C ASP A 99 -2.72 -2.00 0.80
N ILE A 100 -3.45 -1.13 0.11
CA ILE A 100 -4.83 -0.78 0.44
C ILE A 100 -5.66 -0.76 -0.83
N GLU A 101 -6.82 -1.48 -0.81
CA GLU A 101 -7.68 -1.58 -1.98
C GLU A 101 -9.16 -1.44 -1.62
N ARG A 102 -9.91 -0.67 -2.42
CA ARG A 102 -11.35 -0.56 -2.25
C ARG A 102 -12.04 -1.86 -2.64
N ILE A 103 -13.00 -2.33 -1.83
CA ILE A 103 -13.79 -3.54 -2.11
C ILE A 103 -14.77 -3.27 -3.26
N LYS A 104 -14.23 -3.27 -4.49
CA LYS A 104 -15.01 -3.08 -5.72
C LYS A 104 -14.28 -3.64 -6.93
N ILE A 105 -14.84 -4.66 -7.56
CA ILE A 105 -14.34 -5.22 -8.83
C ILE A 105 -15.49 -5.27 -9.83
N LYS A 106 -15.29 -4.71 -11.02
CA LYS A 106 -16.34 -4.66 -12.05
C LYS A 106 -16.58 -6.02 -12.73
N TYR A 107 -15.51 -6.79 -12.93
CA TYR A 107 -15.55 -8.10 -13.62
C TYR A 107 -14.81 -9.15 -12.77
N PRO A 108 -15.44 -9.69 -11.72
CA PRO A 108 -14.76 -10.56 -10.75
C PRO A 108 -14.24 -11.86 -11.37
N GLU A 109 -14.99 -12.47 -12.30
CA GLU A 109 -14.57 -13.73 -12.94
C GLU A 109 -13.28 -13.56 -13.75
N ARG A 110 -13.18 -12.47 -14.53
CA ARG A 110 -11.96 -12.17 -15.29
C ARG A 110 -10.79 -11.79 -14.36
N ALA A 111 -11.08 -11.05 -13.30
CA ALA A 111 -10.06 -10.68 -12.32
C ALA A 111 -9.52 -11.89 -11.56
N SER A 112 -10.37 -12.90 -11.27
CA SER A 112 -9.96 -14.10 -10.56
C SER A 112 -8.85 -14.88 -11.29
N GLU A 113 -8.93 -15.00 -12.62
CA GLU A 113 -7.92 -15.68 -13.44
C GLU A 113 -6.57 -14.97 -13.44
N TYR A 114 -6.57 -13.65 -13.29
CA TYR A 114 -5.34 -12.85 -13.22
C TYR A 114 -4.72 -12.85 -11.83
N ILE A 115 -5.56 -12.82 -10.78
CA ILE A 115 -5.11 -12.63 -9.39
C ILE A 115 -4.74 -13.97 -8.74
N LEU A 116 -5.56 -15.00 -8.92
CA LEU A 116 -5.49 -16.22 -8.12
C LEU A 116 -4.54 -17.26 -8.73
N THR A 117 -3.82 -17.97 -7.85
CA THR A 117 -3.11 -19.20 -8.24
C THR A 117 -4.13 -20.27 -8.65
N PRO A 118 -3.74 -21.33 -9.36
CA PRO A 118 -4.67 -22.42 -9.70
C PRO A 118 -5.39 -23.02 -8.50
N LYS A 119 -4.72 -23.16 -7.36
CA LYS A 119 -5.29 -23.65 -6.11
C LYS A 119 -6.34 -22.69 -5.56
N GLU A 120 -5.99 -21.42 -5.43
CA GLU A 120 -6.91 -20.37 -4.95
C GLU A 120 -8.12 -20.21 -5.87
N LEU A 121 -7.96 -20.39 -7.19
CA LEU A 121 -9.05 -20.32 -8.14
C LEU A 121 -10.06 -21.46 -7.93
N CYS A 122 -9.60 -22.66 -7.58
CA CYS A 122 -10.50 -23.77 -7.21
C CYS A 122 -11.31 -23.42 -5.95
N GLU A 123 -10.68 -22.87 -4.93
CA GLU A 123 -11.34 -22.44 -3.69
C GLU A 123 -12.35 -21.30 -3.95
N TYR A 124 -11.97 -20.30 -4.76
CA TYR A 124 -12.81 -19.18 -5.16
C TYR A 124 -14.12 -19.62 -5.84
N ARG A 125 -14.06 -20.63 -6.69
CA ARG A 125 -15.24 -21.15 -7.40
C ARG A 125 -16.27 -21.78 -6.48
N LEU A 126 -15.89 -22.20 -5.28
CA LEU A 126 -16.76 -22.75 -4.26
C LEU A 126 -17.45 -21.68 -3.40
N LEU A 127 -16.99 -20.42 -3.49
CA LEU A 127 -17.57 -19.30 -2.75
C LEU A 127 -18.93 -18.91 -3.31
N ARG A 128 -19.79 -18.42 -2.44
CA ARG A 128 -21.05 -17.76 -2.84
C ARG A 128 -20.73 -16.49 -3.65
N GLU A 129 -21.61 -16.14 -4.54
CA GLU A 129 -21.42 -15.00 -5.45
C GLU A 129 -21.20 -13.68 -4.70
N ASP A 130 -21.91 -13.45 -3.61
CA ASP A 130 -21.80 -12.25 -2.76
C ASP A 130 -20.47 -12.15 -2.00
N GLU A 131 -19.75 -13.25 -1.81
CA GLU A 131 -18.44 -13.31 -1.15
C GLU A 131 -17.25 -13.09 -2.10
N ARG A 132 -17.45 -13.34 -3.40
CA ARG A 132 -16.38 -13.42 -4.40
C ARG A 132 -15.60 -12.14 -4.57
N VAL A 133 -16.27 -10.99 -4.62
CA VAL A 133 -15.60 -9.69 -4.81
C VAL A 133 -14.71 -9.36 -3.62
N GLU A 134 -15.23 -9.55 -2.41
CA GLU A 134 -14.44 -9.29 -1.19
C GLU A 134 -13.22 -10.21 -1.12
N HIS A 135 -13.40 -11.51 -1.38
CA HIS A 135 -12.31 -12.48 -1.40
C HIS A 135 -11.21 -12.11 -2.41
N LEU A 136 -11.59 -11.70 -3.62
CA LEU A 136 -10.64 -11.29 -4.64
C LEU A 136 -9.83 -10.05 -4.22
N VAL A 137 -10.49 -9.06 -3.62
CA VAL A 137 -9.80 -7.86 -3.14
C VAL A 137 -8.84 -8.20 -2.01
N PHE A 138 -9.21 -9.11 -1.09
CA PHE A 138 -8.28 -9.61 -0.06
C PHE A 138 -7.05 -10.26 -0.69
N LYS A 139 -7.23 -11.18 -1.63
CA LYS A 139 -6.11 -11.87 -2.29
C LYS A 139 -5.24 -10.90 -3.09
N TRP A 140 -5.86 -9.96 -3.81
CA TRP A 140 -5.14 -8.92 -4.52
C TRP A 140 -4.27 -8.10 -3.57
N CYS A 141 -4.86 -7.52 -2.53
CA CYS A 141 -4.20 -6.68 -1.55
C CYS A 141 -3.04 -7.41 -0.84
N GLN A 142 -3.24 -8.68 -0.45
CA GLN A 142 -2.20 -9.51 0.15
C GLN A 142 -1.02 -9.75 -0.79
N LYS A 143 -1.28 -10.03 -2.07
CA LYS A 143 -0.24 -10.27 -3.07
C LYS A 143 0.52 -9.01 -3.45
N GLU A 144 -0.16 -7.86 -3.54
CA GLU A 144 0.47 -6.56 -3.72
C GLU A 144 1.40 -6.22 -2.53
N ALA A 145 0.92 -6.37 -1.31
CA ALA A 145 1.74 -6.15 -0.11
C ALA A 145 2.96 -7.08 -0.10
N SER A 146 2.78 -8.36 -0.43
CA SER A 146 3.87 -9.34 -0.51
C SER A 146 4.88 -9.01 -1.60
N PHE A 147 4.42 -8.57 -2.77
CA PHE A 147 5.30 -8.11 -3.84
C PHE A 147 6.10 -6.88 -3.44
N LYS A 148 5.47 -5.92 -2.75
CA LYS A 148 6.14 -4.73 -2.22
C LYS A 148 7.18 -5.06 -1.14
N LEU A 149 6.94 -6.13 -0.36
CA LEU A 149 7.89 -6.63 0.66
C LEU A 149 9.17 -7.17 0.03
N PHE A 150 9.03 -8.10 -0.93
CA PHE A 150 10.17 -8.81 -1.50
C PHE A 150 10.78 -8.11 -2.72
N GLY A 151 9.99 -7.29 -3.41
CA GLY A 151 10.36 -6.73 -4.70
C GLY A 151 10.28 -7.76 -5.81
N GLY A 152 10.65 -7.36 -7.02
CA GLY A 152 10.65 -8.22 -8.20
C GLY A 152 10.74 -7.40 -9.47
N GLU A 153 11.09 -8.05 -10.59
CA GLU A 153 11.17 -7.37 -11.90
C GLU A 153 9.80 -7.19 -12.54
N ALA A 154 8.88 -8.13 -12.30
CA ALA A 154 7.54 -8.10 -12.85
C ALA A 154 6.51 -8.59 -11.83
N TYR A 155 5.40 -7.86 -11.72
CA TYR A 155 4.28 -8.25 -10.88
C TYR A 155 3.37 -9.22 -11.64
N LYS A 156 3.30 -10.45 -11.14
CA LYS A 156 2.39 -11.49 -11.64
C LYS A 156 1.65 -12.11 -10.45
N PRO A 157 0.49 -11.58 -10.05
CA PRO A 157 -0.20 -11.98 -8.83
C PRO A 157 -0.53 -13.47 -8.77
N SER A 158 -0.94 -14.07 -9.90
CA SER A 158 -1.25 -15.51 -9.96
C SER A 158 -0.05 -16.46 -9.74
N SER A 159 1.17 -15.93 -9.66
CA SER A 159 2.38 -16.71 -9.31
C SER A 159 2.88 -16.45 -7.89
N ILE A 160 2.23 -15.55 -7.14
CA ILE A 160 2.61 -15.25 -5.76
C ILE A 160 1.90 -16.20 -4.82
N GLU A 161 2.66 -17.08 -4.18
CA GLU A 161 2.21 -17.90 -3.06
C GLU A 161 2.35 -17.09 -1.76
N LEU A 162 1.34 -17.18 -0.91
CA LEU A 162 1.30 -16.42 0.36
C LEU A 162 1.82 -17.24 1.55
N ASP A 163 2.14 -18.51 1.33
CA ASP A 163 2.65 -19.39 2.37
C ASP A 163 4.02 -18.92 2.89
N GLY A 164 4.17 -18.86 4.20
CA GLY A 164 5.42 -18.43 4.85
C GLY A 164 5.62 -16.92 4.94
N ILE A 165 4.64 -16.11 4.48
CA ILE A 165 4.65 -14.65 4.64
C ILE A 165 3.78 -14.29 5.85
N PHE A 166 4.28 -13.41 6.71
CA PHE A 166 3.49 -12.87 7.79
C PHE A 166 2.60 -11.75 7.24
N LEU A 167 1.29 -11.99 7.24
CA LEU A 167 0.28 -11.08 6.71
C LEU A 167 -0.68 -10.67 7.82
N ASP A 168 -0.86 -9.37 8.00
CA ASP A 168 -1.98 -8.77 8.72
C ASP A 168 -2.92 -8.15 7.68
N SER A 169 -4.17 -8.60 7.64
CA SER A 169 -5.13 -8.09 6.68
C SER A 169 -6.43 -7.72 7.37
N ARG A 170 -6.88 -6.48 7.15
CA ARG A 170 -8.03 -5.91 7.85
C ARG A 170 -9.03 -5.30 6.88
N LYS A 171 -10.31 -5.43 7.18
CA LYS A 171 -11.37 -4.62 6.56
C LYS A 171 -11.43 -3.27 7.26
N LEU A 172 -11.53 -2.21 6.47
CA LEU A 172 -11.66 -0.85 6.95
C LEU A 172 -12.89 -0.20 6.32
N GLU A 173 -13.49 0.72 7.04
CA GLU A 173 -14.50 1.62 6.52
C GLU A 173 -13.97 3.05 6.63
N LEU A 174 -13.75 3.70 5.48
CA LEU A 174 -13.20 5.03 5.37
C LEU A 174 -14.09 5.87 4.44
N ALA A 175 -14.57 7.02 4.91
CA ALA A 175 -15.45 7.91 4.14
C ALA A 175 -16.65 7.19 3.50
N ASN A 176 -17.30 6.28 4.23
CA ASN A 176 -18.44 5.46 3.80
C ASN A 176 -18.14 4.47 2.66
N GLU A 177 -16.88 4.18 2.39
CA GLU A 177 -16.44 3.15 1.44
C GLU A 177 -15.68 2.05 2.20
N ARG A 178 -15.77 0.81 1.68
CA ARG A 178 -15.09 -0.34 2.29
C ARG A 178 -13.78 -0.65 1.59
N TYR A 179 -12.75 -0.89 2.38
CA TYR A 179 -11.40 -1.21 1.91
C TYR A 179 -10.86 -2.47 2.58
N VAL A 180 -9.86 -3.07 1.95
CA VAL A 180 -8.94 -4.04 2.54
C VAL A 180 -7.59 -3.36 2.67
N LEU A 181 -6.99 -3.46 3.85
CA LEU A 181 -5.60 -3.14 4.10
C LEU A 181 -4.84 -4.45 4.30
N ALA A 182 -3.71 -4.64 3.65
CA ALA A 182 -2.79 -5.75 3.89
C ALA A 182 -1.39 -5.22 4.20
N VAL A 183 -0.77 -5.80 5.22
CA VAL A 183 0.61 -5.53 5.62
C VAL A 183 1.36 -6.85 5.61
N ALA A 184 2.44 -6.92 4.83
CA ALA A 184 3.33 -8.06 4.73
C ALA A 184 4.66 -7.75 5.39
N THR A 185 5.17 -8.69 6.19
CA THR A 185 6.47 -8.59 6.88
C THR A 185 7.27 -9.89 6.72
N ASP A 186 8.59 -9.82 6.82
CA ASP A 186 9.48 -10.97 6.71
C ASP A 186 9.58 -11.79 8.00
N LYS A 187 9.06 -11.26 9.09
CA LYS A 187 8.99 -11.93 10.40
C LYS A 187 7.71 -11.51 11.14
N LYS A 188 7.25 -12.36 12.07
CA LYS A 188 6.12 -12.01 12.93
C LYS A 188 6.47 -10.82 13.82
N GLU A 189 5.67 -9.77 13.74
CA GLU A 189 5.82 -8.56 14.55
C GLU A 189 4.48 -7.88 14.84
N ASP A 190 4.50 -6.97 15.82
CA ASP A 190 3.32 -6.18 16.16
C ASP A 190 3.09 -5.08 15.11
N ILE A 191 1.86 -4.99 14.61
CA ILE A 191 1.41 -4.00 13.64
C ILE A 191 0.42 -3.07 14.30
N ARG A 192 0.81 -1.79 14.43
CA ARG A 192 -0.03 -0.72 14.97
C ARG A 192 -0.63 0.08 13.83
N LEU A 193 -1.94 0.32 13.89
CA LEU A 193 -2.68 1.07 12.87
C LEU A 193 -3.14 2.42 13.42
N PHE A 194 -2.88 3.48 12.67
CA PHE A 194 -3.27 4.86 12.97
C PHE A 194 -4.03 5.48 11.81
N GLU A 195 -5.11 6.18 12.12
CA GLU A 195 -5.84 6.99 11.13
C GLU A 195 -5.43 8.46 11.28
N GLU A 196 -5.06 9.09 10.16
CA GLU A 196 -4.56 10.47 10.12
C GLU A 196 -5.44 11.37 9.28
N LYS A 197 -5.43 12.66 9.63
CA LYS A 197 -5.96 13.74 8.80
C LYS A 197 -4.78 14.53 8.23
N ILE A 198 -4.72 14.66 6.94
CA ILE A 198 -3.64 15.33 6.19
C ILE A 198 -4.16 16.44 5.30
#